data_ea00d69f0693b89ee1b6be288fef079b
#
_entry.id   ea00d69f0693b89ee1b6be288fef079b
#
_cell.length_a   1.000
_cell.length_b   1.000
_cell.length_c   1.000
_cell.angle_alpha   90.00
_cell.angle_beta   90.00
_cell.angle_gamma   90.00
#
_symmetry.space_group_name_H-M   'P 1'
#
loop_
_entity.id
_entity.type
_entity.pdbx_description
1 polymer ?
#
loop_
_entity_poly.entity_id
_entity_poly.type
_entity_poly.pdbx_seq_one_letter_code
_entity_poly.pdbx_strand_id
1 'polypeptide(L)'
;LPVCIDQIENKTGRIRNFERAALGEGEHSGIFFDDSDVYKAMEGMAYALATHRDAKLEAKLDEWVDKIAAAQQPDGYINTYYTLTGLRNRWTDMDKHEMYCAGHLIEAGVAYYQATGKRKLMDVGMRMADHAMSLFDVGKGHWVPGHEEIELALVKLSLATGDRRYLDFAHHLLEQRGHGYGSTGVAGQWNPHYYQDGMPVSELSVISGHAVRSMYLFTGMADVAALDSTTSYVEALDRLWNNVVGARMYVTGGVGSSRHNEGFTEDYDLPNKEAYCETCASVGMVFWNQR
;
A
#
# COMPACT_ATOMS: atom_id res chain seq x y z
N LEU A 1 5.46 -13.83 -14.32
CA LEU A 1 5.79 -14.36 -12.99
C LEU A 1 7.19 -14.98 -12.90
N PRO A 2 7.63 -15.95 -13.72
CA PRO A 2 8.96 -16.57 -13.59
C PRO A 2 10.11 -15.55 -13.55
N VAL A 3 10.06 -14.51 -14.39
CA VAL A 3 11.05 -13.43 -14.40
C VAL A 3 11.05 -12.64 -13.07
N CYS A 4 9.88 -12.31 -12.54
CA CYS A 4 9.78 -11.59 -11.25
C CYS A 4 10.35 -12.43 -10.10
N ILE A 5 10.03 -13.74 -10.07
CA ILE A 5 10.55 -14.68 -9.08
C ILE A 5 12.09 -14.74 -9.17
N ASP A 6 12.65 -14.93 -10.37
CA ASP A 6 14.11 -14.96 -10.58
C ASP A 6 14.79 -13.64 -10.14
N GLN A 7 14.18 -12.49 -10.46
CA GLN A 7 14.68 -11.18 -10.02
C GLN A 7 14.72 -11.09 -8.49
N ILE A 8 13.64 -11.45 -7.81
CA ILE A 8 13.53 -11.36 -6.34
C ILE A 8 14.49 -12.32 -5.64
N GLU A 9 14.61 -13.56 -6.12
CA GLU A 9 15.47 -14.59 -5.50
C GLU A 9 16.95 -14.38 -5.81
N ASN A 10 17.28 -14.16 -7.09
CA ASN A 10 18.65 -14.32 -7.56
C ASN A 10 19.36 -13.01 -7.87
N LYS A 11 18.63 -11.92 -8.19
CA LYS A 11 19.25 -10.67 -8.66
C LYS A 11 19.22 -9.55 -7.61
N THR A 12 18.08 -9.34 -6.95
CA THR A 12 17.89 -8.18 -6.06
C THR A 12 18.13 -8.49 -4.58
N GLY A 13 18.09 -9.77 -4.19
CA GLY A 13 18.26 -10.17 -2.80
C GLY A 13 17.10 -9.84 -1.87
N ARG A 14 15.94 -9.38 -2.40
CA ARG A 14 14.79 -8.95 -1.60
C ARG A 14 14.27 -10.04 -0.66
N ILE A 15 14.10 -11.27 -1.17
CA ILE A 15 13.68 -12.39 -0.30
C ILE A 15 14.73 -12.73 0.79
N ARG A 16 16.02 -12.50 0.53
CA ARG A 16 17.08 -12.74 1.51
C ARG A 16 17.04 -11.74 2.67
N ASN A 17 16.43 -10.57 2.49
CA ASN A 17 16.23 -9.65 3.60
C ASN A 17 15.32 -10.27 4.67
N PHE A 18 14.29 -11.05 4.29
CA PHE A 18 13.47 -11.79 5.24
C PHE A 18 14.26 -12.89 5.97
N GLU A 19 15.11 -13.63 5.26
CA GLU A 19 15.99 -14.64 5.88
C GLU A 19 16.92 -14.00 6.91
N ARG A 20 17.57 -12.87 6.56
CA ARG A 20 18.42 -12.11 7.47
C ARG A 20 17.65 -11.55 8.66
N ALA A 21 16.47 -11.00 8.42
CA ALA A 21 15.60 -10.47 9.48
C ALA A 21 15.17 -11.57 10.46
N ALA A 22 14.87 -12.78 9.97
CA ALA A 22 14.52 -13.93 10.80
C ALA A 22 15.69 -14.38 11.70
N LEU A 23 16.92 -14.27 11.21
CA LEU A 23 18.12 -14.59 11.97
C LEU A 23 18.60 -13.44 12.88
N GLY A 24 18.14 -12.21 12.64
CA GLY A 24 18.65 -11.01 13.29
C GLY A 24 20.09 -10.67 12.88
N GLU A 25 20.53 -11.09 11.69
CA GLU A 25 21.91 -10.99 11.22
C GLU A 25 21.99 -10.43 9.80
N GLY A 26 23.11 -9.74 9.51
CA GLY A 26 23.40 -9.19 8.19
C GLY A 26 22.84 -7.78 7.98
N GLU A 27 23.03 -7.26 6.77
CA GLU A 27 22.62 -5.91 6.39
C GLU A 27 21.44 -5.96 5.44
N HIS A 28 20.57 -4.93 5.51
CA HIS A 28 19.49 -4.72 4.53
C HIS A 28 20.09 -4.39 3.14
N SER A 29 19.53 -4.98 2.10
CA SER A 29 19.92 -4.73 0.72
C SER A 29 18.73 -4.14 -0.06
N GLY A 30 18.95 -3.01 -0.73
CA GLY A 30 17.95 -2.35 -1.55
C GLY A 30 17.31 -1.14 -0.87
N ILE A 31 16.08 -0.82 -1.27
CA ILE A 31 15.34 0.36 -0.82
C ILE A 31 14.45 -0.03 0.37
N PHE A 32 14.13 0.92 1.24
CA PHE A 32 13.37 0.68 2.48
C PHE A 32 11.96 0.09 2.28
N PHE A 33 11.40 0.10 1.07
CA PHE A 33 10.10 -0.48 0.74
C PHE A 33 10.19 -1.74 -0.14
N ASP A 34 11.36 -2.32 -0.33
CA ASP A 34 11.56 -3.52 -1.19
C ASP A 34 10.77 -4.75 -0.73
N ASP A 35 10.36 -4.82 0.54
CA ASP A 35 9.45 -5.85 1.04
C ASP A 35 8.16 -5.93 0.21
N SER A 36 7.64 -4.78 -0.24
CA SER A 36 6.42 -4.69 -1.02
C SER A 36 6.52 -5.41 -2.37
N ASP A 37 7.70 -5.46 -2.99
CA ASP A 37 7.89 -6.16 -4.26
C ASP A 37 7.78 -7.68 -4.12
N VAL A 38 8.23 -8.20 -2.96
CA VAL A 38 8.05 -9.62 -2.62
C VAL A 38 6.56 -9.92 -2.46
N TYR A 39 5.84 -9.09 -1.70
CA TYR A 39 4.40 -9.27 -1.46
C TYR A 39 3.58 -9.17 -2.75
N LYS A 40 3.85 -8.18 -3.61
CA LYS A 40 3.18 -8.03 -4.92
C LYS A 40 3.42 -9.24 -5.84
N ALA A 41 4.66 -9.78 -5.85
CA ALA A 41 4.94 -10.99 -6.62
C ALA A 41 4.18 -12.19 -6.05
N MET A 42 4.07 -12.32 -4.73
CA MET A 42 3.30 -13.39 -4.07
C MET A 42 1.81 -13.28 -4.34
N GLU A 43 1.24 -12.08 -4.34
CA GLU A 43 -0.13 -11.83 -4.73
C GLU A 43 -0.38 -12.28 -6.18
N GLY A 44 0.52 -11.90 -7.10
CA GLY A 44 0.47 -12.36 -8.48
C GLY A 44 0.60 -13.88 -8.63
N MET A 45 1.42 -14.55 -7.79
CA MET A 45 1.52 -16.01 -7.75
C MET A 45 0.19 -16.62 -7.26
N ALA A 46 -0.42 -16.05 -6.24
CA ALA A 46 -1.71 -16.50 -5.71
C ALA A 46 -2.83 -16.39 -6.74
N TYR A 47 -2.94 -15.28 -7.46
CA TYR A 47 -3.92 -15.13 -8.54
C TYR A 47 -3.69 -16.10 -9.72
N ALA A 48 -2.42 -16.39 -10.04
CA ALA A 48 -2.11 -17.41 -11.04
C ALA A 48 -2.59 -18.79 -10.58
N LEU A 49 -2.36 -19.15 -9.32
CA LEU A 49 -2.81 -20.43 -8.73
C LEU A 49 -4.34 -20.54 -8.65
N ALA A 50 -5.04 -19.43 -8.43
CA ALA A 50 -6.51 -19.40 -8.43
C ALA A 50 -7.11 -19.76 -9.80
N THR A 51 -6.38 -19.47 -10.89
CA THR A 51 -6.81 -19.77 -12.26
C THR A 51 -6.26 -21.09 -12.79
N HIS A 52 -5.01 -21.42 -12.46
CA HIS A 52 -4.33 -22.64 -12.93
C HIS A 52 -3.51 -23.25 -11.79
N ARG A 53 -3.86 -24.45 -11.38
CA ARG A 53 -3.10 -25.16 -10.35
C ARG A 53 -1.72 -25.56 -10.88
N ASP A 54 -0.69 -25.14 -10.14
CA ASP A 54 0.71 -25.48 -10.39
C ASP A 54 1.39 -25.80 -9.06
N ALA A 55 1.64 -27.08 -8.83
CA ALA A 55 2.23 -27.55 -7.56
C ALA A 55 3.65 -27.00 -7.31
N LYS A 56 4.41 -26.67 -8.37
CA LYS A 56 5.75 -26.08 -8.22
C LYS A 56 5.64 -24.61 -7.82
N LEU A 57 4.72 -23.88 -8.43
CA LEU A 57 4.46 -22.49 -8.07
C LEU A 57 3.92 -22.38 -6.63
N GLU A 58 3.00 -23.28 -6.25
CA GLU A 58 2.44 -23.33 -4.91
C GLU A 58 3.53 -23.63 -3.86
N ALA A 59 4.39 -24.64 -4.12
CA ALA A 59 5.50 -24.95 -3.21
C ALA A 59 6.51 -23.78 -3.08
N LYS A 60 6.75 -23.04 -4.16
CA LYS A 60 7.60 -21.84 -4.14
C LYS A 60 6.96 -20.72 -3.31
N LEU A 61 5.65 -20.51 -3.46
CA LEU A 61 4.91 -19.53 -2.67
C LEU A 61 4.92 -19.90 -1.18
N ASP A 62 4.70 -21.18 -0.85
CA ASP A 62 4.80 -21.67 0.53
C ASP A 62 6.18 -21.45 1.16
N GLU A 63 7.26 -21.68 0.38
CA GLU A 63 8.63 -21.39 0.82
C GLU A 63 8.81 -19.90 1.20
N TRP A 64 8.30 -18.99 0.39
CA TRP A 64 8.39 -17.56 0.67
C TRP A 64 7.53 -17.18 1.88
N VAL A 65 6.34 -17.78 2.02
CA VAL A 65 5.49 -17.58 3.20
C VAL A 65 6.22 -17.99 4.49
N ASP A 66 6.98 -19.09 4.45
CA ASP A 66 7.74 -19.56 5.60
C ASP A 66 8.84 -18.57 6.00
N LYS A 67 9.58 -18.02 5.02
CA LYS A 67 10.62 -17.01 5.24
C LYS A 67 10.04 -15.71 5.83
N ILE A 68 8.91 -15.24 5.30
CA ILE A 68 8.23 -14.04 5.79
C ILE A 68 7.72 -14.24 7.20
N ALA A 69 7.05 -15.36 7.47
CA ALA A 69 6.53 -15.65 8.80
C ALA A 69 7.64 -15.75 9.86
N ALA A 70 8.82 -16.27 9.49
CA ALA A 70 9.97 -16.36 10.38
C ALA A 70 10.58 -14.98 10.71
N ALA A 71 10.42 -13.98 9.83
CA ALA A 71 10.95 -12.63 10.02
C ALA A 71 10.05 -11.73 10.89
N GLN A 72 8.82 -12.16 11.21
CA GLN A 72 7.90 -11.35 11.99
C GLN A 72 8.33 -11.25 13.46
N GLN A 73 8.33 -10.02 13.99
CA GLN A 73 8.65 -9.76 15.38
C GLN A 73 7.58 -10.30 16.34
N PRO A 74 7.92 -10.58 17.61
CA PRO A 74 6.98 -11.10 18.60
C PRO A 74 5.72 -10.24 18.82
N ASP A 75 5.85 -8.91 18.63
CA ASP A 75 4.74 -7.96 18.75
C ASP A 75 3.89 -7.83 17.46
N GLY A 76 4.14 -8.65 16.45
CA GLY A 76 3.43 -8.66 15.18
C GLY A 76 4.03 -7.77 14.10
N TYR A 77 4.96 -6.89 14.42
CA TYR A 77 5.62 -6.02 13.45
C TYR A 77 6.43 -6.82 12.42
N ILE A 78 6.41 -6.40 11.16
CA ILE A 78 7.27 -6.94 10.11
C ILE A 78 7.63 -5.85 9.10
N ASN A 79 8.91 -5.60 8.95
CA ASN A 79 9.55 -4.76 7.94
C ASN A 79 11.03 -5.05 7.98
N THR A 80 11.61 -5.55 6.88
CA THR A 80 13.00 -6.00 6.88
C THR A 80 13.99 -4.85 7.00
N TYR A 81 13.65 -3.66 6.46
CA TYR A 81 14.51 -2.49 6.58
C TYR A 81 14.76 -2.11 8.03
N TYR A 82 13.69 -1.88 8.81
CA TYR A 82 13.86 -1.50 10.21
C TYR A 82 14.36 -2.64 11.10
N THR A 83 14.00 -3.88 10.78
CA THR A 83 14.55 -5.04 11.52
C THR A 83 16.07 -5.11 11.40
N LEU A 84 16.63 -4.84 10.21
CA LEU A 84 18.06 -4.94 9.94
C LEU A 84 18.85 -3.64 10.17
N THR A 85 18.19 -2.47 10.16
CA THR A 85 18.85 -1.18 10.35
C THR A 85 18.61 -0.57 11.73
N GLY A 86 17.60 -1.06 12.47
CA GLY A 86 17.32 -0.63 13.85
C GLY A 86 15.84 -0.49 14.16
N LEU A 87 15.27 -1.47 14.81
CA LEU A 87 13.85 -1.52 15.22
C LEU A 87 13.38 -0.33 16.06
N ARG A 88 14.30 0.33 16.78
CA ARG A 88 13.97 1.55 17.57
C ARG A 88 13.53 2.74 16.71
N ASN A 89 13.82 2.71 15.41
CA ASN A 89 13.50 3.77 14.46
C ASN A 89 12.18 3.50 13.71
N ARG A 90 11.51 2.37 13.96
CA ARG A 90 10.19 2.10 13.37
C ARG A 90 9.18 3.16 13.80
N TRP A 91 8.25 3.48 12.92
CA TRP A 91 7.18 4.46 13.17
C TRP A 91 7.68 5.88 13.49
N THR A 92 8.87 6.27 13.00
CA THR A 92 9.43 7.61 13.19
C THR A 92 9.33 8.49 11.94
N ASP A 93 9.00 7.91 10.81
CA ASP A 93 8.94 8.61 9.51
C ASP A 93 7.81 8.02 8.65
N MET A 94 6.75 8.79 8.48
CA MET A 94 5.56 8.36 7.74
C MET A 94 5.84 8.11 6.25
N ASP A 95 6.89 8.73 5.68
CA ASP A 95 7.31 8.51 4.28
C ASP A 95 8.10 7.21 4.07
N LYS A 96 8.50 6.50 5.13
CA LYS A 96 9.29 5.26 5.03
C LYS A 96 8.47 4.01 4.67
N HIS A 97 7.25 4.19 4.21
CA HIS A 97 6.45 3.13 3.58
C HIS A 97 6.14 1.91 4.48
N GLU A 98 6.17 2.06 5.82
CA GLU A 98 5.85 0.94 6.72
C GLU A 98 4.42 0.45 6.52
N MET A 99 3.43 1.37 6.51
CA MET A 99 2.03 1.05 6.25
C MET A 99 1.80 0.54 4.81
N TYR A 100 2.53 1.08 3.83
CA TYR A 100 2.49 0.61 2.45
C TYR A 100 2.94 -0.86 2.32
N CYS A 101 4.07 -1.21 2.93
CA CYS A 101 4.53 -2.60 2.97
C CYS A 101 3.54 -3.51 3.71
N ALA A 102 2.96 -3.03 4.82
CA ALA A 102 1.93 -3.76 5.56
C ALA A 102 0.67 -3.99 4.70
N GLY A 103 0.24 -3.01 3.91
CA GLY A 103 -0.89 -3.13 2.99
C GLY A 103 -0.66 -4.25 1.97
N HIS A 104 0.46 -4.23 1.25
CA HIS A 104 0.79 -5.27 0.27
C HIS A 104 0.97 -6.66 0.91
N LEU A 105 1.47 -6.76 2.14
CA LEU A 105 1.50 -8.01 2.89
C LEU A 105 0.08 -8.56 3.12
N ILE A 106 -0.84 -7.70 3.55
CA ILE A 106 -2.23 -8.05 3.80
C ILE A 106 -2.90 -8.52 2.51
N GLU A 107 -2.75 -7.76 1.41
CA GLU A 107 -3.30 -8.14 0.10
C GLU A 107 -2.78 -9.50 -0.37
N ALA A 108 -1.46 -9.73 -0.30
CA ALA A 108 -0.85 -11.02 -0.62
C ALA A 108 -1.39 -12.14 0.29
N GLY A 109 -1.58 -11.86 1.58
CA GLY A 109 -2.13 -12.79 2.56
C GLY A 109 -3.56 -13.21 2.25
N VAL A 110 -4.41 -12.25 1.91
CA VAL A 110 -5.80 -12.51 1.51
C VAL A 110 -5.84 -13.30 0.19
N ALA A 111 -5.07 -12.90 -0.82
CA ALA A 111 -5.00 -13.59 -2.10
C ALA A 111 -4.50 -15.04 -1.94
N TYR A 112 -3.45 -15.25 -1.14
CA TYR A 112 -2.93 -16.59 -0.82
C TYR A 112 -3.99 -17.47 -0.15
N TYR A 113 -4.71 -16.94 0.83
CA TYR A 113 -5.79 -17.66 1.48
C TYR A 113 -6.92 -18.03 0.51
N GLN A 114 -7.35 -17.10 -0.32
CA GLN A 114 -8.41 -17.31 -1.31
C GLN A 114 -8.02 -18.36 -2.36
N ALA A 115 -6.76 -18.36 -2.80
CA ALA A 115 -6.28 -19.29 -3.82
C ALA A 115 -6.01 -20.70 -3.31
N THR A 116 -5.53 -20.84 -2.07
CA THR A 116 -4.99 -22.11 -1.53
C THR A 116 -5.75 -22.66 -0.32
N GLY A 117 -6.55 -21.85 0.37
CA GLY A 117 -7.15 -22.15 1.67
C GLY A 117 -6.17 -22.08 2.85
N LYS A 118 -4.89 -21.80 2.63
CA LYS A 118 -3.86 -21.74 3.66
C LYS A 118 -3.83 -20.35 4.32
N ARG A 119 -3.83 -20.30 5.66
CA ARG A 119 -3.97 -19.05 6.41
C ARG A 119 -2.66 -18.36 6.77
N LYS A 120 -1.52 -19.06 6.71
CA LYS A 120 -0.26 -18.62 7.34
C LYS A 120 0.14 -17.19 6.97
N LEU A 121 0.10 -16.80 5.69
CA LEU A 121 0.46 -15.45 5.28
C LEU A 121 -0.59 -14.42 5.72
N MET A 122 -1.88 -14.76 5.62
CA MET A 122 -2.95 -13.90 6.12
C MET A 122 -2.83 -13.66 7.63
N ASP A 123 -2.49 -14.69 8.41
CA ASP A 123 -2.29 -14.57 9.86
C ASP A 123 -1.06 -13.67 10.19
N VAL A 124 -0.01 -13.66 9.35
CA VAL A 124 1.11 -12.69 9.46
C VAL A 124 0.60 -11.26 9.20
N GLY A 125 -0.19 -11.07 8.15
CA GLY A 125 -0.81 -9.78 7.84
C GLY A 125 -1.74 -9.28 8.96
N MET A 126 -2.57 -10.16 9.51
CA MET A 126 -3.46 -9.84 10.65
C MET A 126 -2.66 -9.36 11.86
N ARG A 127 -1.58 -10.05 12.24
CA ARG A 127 -0.73 -9.62 13.36
C ARG A 127 -0.07 -8.27 13.10
N MET A 128 0.33 -7.98 11.86
CA MET A 128 0.86 -6.68 11.50
C MET A 128 -0.21 -5.58 11.58
N ALA A 129 -1.43 -5.85 11.11
CA ALA A 129 -2.57 -4.95 11.24
C ALA A 129 -2.91 -4.69 12.72
N ASP A 130 -3.01 -5.73 13.54
CA ASP A 130 -3.27 -5.62 14.99
C ASP A 130 -2.16 -4.83 15.70
N HIS A 131 -0.88 -5.00 15.30
CA HIS A 131 0.23 -4.20 15.80
C HIS A 131 0.02 -2.71 15.47
N ALA A 132 -0.28 -2.37 14.21
CA ALA A 132 -0.53 -0.98 13.80
C ALA A 132 -1.73 -0.38 14.55
N MET A 133 -2.84 -1.11 14.67
CA MET A 133 -4.03 -0.71 15.45
C MET A 133 -3.68 -0.49 16.93
N SER A 134 -2.77 -1.28 17.49
CA SER A 134 -2.32 -1.08 18.88
C SER A 134 -1.69 0.27 19.14
N LEU A 135 -1.16 0.92 18.10
CA LEU A 135 -0.45 2.21 18.16
C LEU A 135 -1.26 3.39 17.65
N PHE A 136 -2.10 3.19 16.62
CA PHE A 136 -2.65 4.28 15.81
C PHE A 136 -4.17 4.26 15.67
N ASP A 137 -4.88 3.37 16.34
CA ASP A 137 -6.35 3.35 16.34
C ASP A 137 -6.94 4.51 17.16
N VAL A 138 -8.24 4.67 17.10
CA VAL A 138 -9.00 5.74 17.78
C VAL A 138 -8.55 5.89 19.23
N GLY A 139 -8.21 7.12 19.60
CA GLY A 139 -7.74 7.47 20.96
C GLY A 139 -6.28 7.13 21.26
N LYS A 140 -5.51 6.75 20.23
CA LYS A 140 -4.06 6.48 20.32
C LYS A 140 -3.24 7.52 19.56
N GLY A 141 -2.05 7.14 19.09
CA GLY A 141 -1.21 8.02 18.28
C GLY A 141 -1.82 8.32 16.90
N HIS A 142 -1.41 9.43 16.29
CA HIS A 142 -1.79 9.76 14.92
C HIS A 142 -0.80 9.17 13.93
N TRP A 143 -1.33 8.70 12.79
CA TRP A 143 -0.51 8.25 11.67
C TRP A 143 -1.19 8.58 10.35
N VAL A 144 -0.47 9.28 9.48
CA VAL A 144 -0.86 9.51 8.09
C VAL A 144 0.03 8.64 7.21
N PRO A 145 -0.48 7.59 6.56
CA PRO A 145 0.34 6.81 5.64
C PRO A 145 0.93 7.71 4.55
N GLY A 146 2.27 7.79 4.51
CA GLY A 146 2.95 8.62 3.51
C GLY A 146 2.76 8.08 2.10
N HIS A 147 2.62 6.77 1.94
CA HIS A 147 2.08 6.14 0.74
C HIS A 147 0.88 5.29 1.13
N GLU A 148 -0.23 5.58 0.51
CA GLU A 148 -1.51 4.89 0.67
C GLU A 148 -1.42 3.48 0.08
N GLU A 149 -2.08 2.55 0.68
CA GLU A 149 -2.23 1.14 0.33
C GLU A 149 -2.93 0.37 1.45
N ILE A 150 -2.55 0.69 2.70
CA ILE A 150 -3.06 -0.03 3.88
C ILE A 150 -4.58 0.07 4.00
N GLU A 151 -5.17 1.18 3.58
CA GLU A 151 -6.59 1.46 3.71
C GLU A 151 -7.42 0.45 2.89
N LEU A 152 -7.08 0.26 1.61
CA LEU A 152 -7.77 -0.71 0.75
C LEU A 152 -7.47 -2.17 1.15
N ALA A 153 -6.25 -2.44 1.64
CA ALA A 153 -5.87 -3.76 2.10
C ALA A 153 -6.63 -4.18 3.37
N LEU A 154 -6.83 -3.25 4.31
CA LEU A 154 -7.62 -3.48 5.53
C LEU A 154 -9.08 -3.77 5.20
N VAL A 155 -9.67 -3.11 4.20
CA VAL A 155 -11.02 -3.44 3.73
C VAL A 155 -11.09 -4.86 3.19
N LYS A 156 -10.13 -5.28 2.36
CA LYS A 156 -10.05 -6.68 1.89
C LYS A 156 -9.89 -7.67 3.05
N LEU A 157 -9.08 -7.33 4.05
CA LEU A 157 -8.88 -8.15 5.23
C LEU A 157 -10.18 -8.29 6.05
N SER A 158 -10.92 -7.19 6.23
CA SER A 158 -12.23 -7.19 6.89
C SER A 158 -13.20 -8.12 6.19
N LEU A 159 -13.29 -8.03 4.86
CA LEU A 159 -14.16 -8.91 4.06
C LEU A 159 -13.75 -10.39 4.13
N ALA A 160 -12.44 -10.67 4.11
CA ALA A 160 -11.92 -12.04 4.15
C ALA A 160 -12.08 -12.71 5.52
N THR A 161 -12.05 -11.94 6.60
CA THR A 161 -12.09 -12.44 7.97
C THR A 161 -13.48 -12.31 8.63
N GLY A 162 -14.32 -11.39 8.13
CA GLY A 162 -15.55 -10.96 8.79
C GLY A 162 -15.32 -10.04 10.00
N ASP A 163 -14.08 -9.63 10.26
CA ASP A 163 -13.73 -8.75 11.38
C ASP A 163 -13.82 -7.27 10.98
N ARG A 164 -14.86 -6.59 11.45
CA ARG A 164 -15.13 -5.19 11.13
C ARG A 164 -14.07 -4.24 11.66
N ARG A 165 -13.29 -4.60 12.69
CA ARG A 165 -12.25 -3.72 13.25
C ARG A 165 -11.27 -3.24 12.19
N TYR A 166 -10.97 -4.05 11.18
CA TYR A 166 -10.08 -3.68 10.09
C TYR A 166 -10.70 -2.61 9.17
N LEU A 167 -11.99 -2.70 8.87
CA LEU A 167 -12.71 -1.65 8.14
C LEU A 167 -12.75 -0.33 8.94
N ASP A 168 -13.07 -0.41 10.24
CA ASP A 168 -13.12 0.75 11.11
C ASP A 168 -11.74 1.43 11.20
N PHE A 169 -10.65 0.65 11.23
CA PHE A 169 -9.29 1.19 11.22
C PHE A 169 -8.90 1.80 9.85
N ALA A 170 -9.32 1.19 8.74
CA ALA A 170 -9.15 1.79 7.41
C ALA A 170 -9.82 3.17 7.31
N HIS A 171 -11.08 3.27 7.77
CA HIS A 171 -11.81 4.53 7.83
C HIS A 171 -11.09 5.53 8.73
N HIS A 172 -10.65 5.13 9.92
CA HIS A 172 -9.90 5.98 10.84
C HIS A 172 -8.62 6.55 10.20
N LEU A 173 -7.84 5.76 9.46
CA LEU A 173 -6.63 6.24 8.78
C LEU A 173 -6.96 7.28 7.70
N LEU A 174 -8.05 7.13 6.96
CA LEU A 174 -8.52 8.14 6.01
C LEU A 174 -8.87 9.46 6.71
N GLU A 175 -9.55 9.39 7.87
CA GLU A 175 -9.92 10.56 8.67
C GLU A 175 -8.73 11.26 9.34
N GLN A 176 -7.53 10.65 9.38
CA GLN A 176 -6.33 11.32 9.90
C GLN A 176 -5.78 12.39 8.96
N ARG A 177 -6.16 12.36 7.66
CA ARG A 177 -5.65 13.30 6.66
C ARG A 177 -6.28 14.67 6.77
N GLY A 178 -5.48 15.70 6.48
CA GLY A 178 -5.93 17.10 6.48
C GLY A 178 -5.94 17.78 7.85
N HIS A 179 -5.43 17.12 8.88
CA HIS A 179 -5.42 17.64 10.25
C HIS A 179 -4.02 18.04 10.74
N GLY A 180 -3.02 18.00 9.85
CA GLY A 180 -1.64 18.39 10.20
C GLY A 180 -0.88 17.35 11.02
N TYR A 181 -1.31 16.11 11.01
CA TYR A 181 -0.62 15.00 11.69
C TYR A 181 0.54 14.43 10.89
N GLY A 182 0.61 14.69 9.57
CA GLY A 182 1.65 14.16 8.71
C GLY A 182 3.05 14.66 9.08
N SER A 183 4.02 13.76 9.06
CA SER A 183 5.41 14.08 9.36
C SER A 183 6.39 13.12 8.67
N THR A 184 7.62 13.62 8.46
CA THR A 184 8.75 12.79 8.05
C THR A 184 9.80 12.76 9.15
N GLY A 185 10.76 11.86 9.06
CA GLY A 185 11.93 11.81 9.96
C GLY A 185 12.78 13.09 9.94
N VAL A 186 12.55 13.98 8.96
CA VAL A 186 13.22 15.29 8.86
C VAL A 186 12.17 16.38 8.98
N ALA A 187 12.28 17.19 10.03
CA ALA A 187 11.36 18.28 10.28
C ALA A 187 11.24 19.24 9.08
N GLY A 188 9.99 19.58 8.73
CA GLY A 188 9.67 20.51 7.64
C GLY A 188 9.75 19.93 6.23
N GLN A 189 10.00 18.64 6.07
CA GLN A 189 9.99 17.99 4.74
C GLN A 189 8.63 17.42 4.34
N TRP A 190 7.67 17.35 5.25
CA TRP A 190 6.31 16.93 4.90
C TRP A 190 5.65 18.00 4.01
N ASN A 191 5.26 17.60 2.81
CA ASN A 191 4.51 18.44 1.87
C ASN A 191 3.06 17.94 1.79
N PRO A 192 2.10 18.59 2.46
CA PRO A 192 0.72 18.11 2.49
C PRO A 192 0.09 17.91 1.12
N HIS A 193 0.44 18.74 0.11
CA HIS A 193 -0.09 18.57 -1.24
C HIS A 193 0.46 17.33 -1.94
N TYR A 194 1.73 17.00 -1.71
CA TYR A 194 2.35 15.81 -2.29
C TYR A 194 1.76 14.52 -1.73
N TYR A 195 1.43 14.51 -0.41
CA TYR A 195 0.91 13.36 0.32
C TYR A 195 -0.63 13.34 0.45
N GLN A 196 -1.38 14.16 -0.31
CA GLN A 196 -2.84 14.27 -0.21
C GLN A 196 -3.33 14.56 1.23
N ASP A 197 -2.55 15.30 2.01
CA ASP A 197 -2.78 15.63 3.43
C ASP A 197 -3.07 17.12 3.66
N GLY A 198 -3.42 17.86 2.59
CA GLY A 198 -3.66 19.31 2.65
C GLY A 198 -5.02 19.69 3.23
N MET A 199 -5.99 18.78 3.20
CA MET A 199 -7.35 18.94 3.74
C MET A 199 -7.98 17.57 3.99
N PRO A 200 -9.07 17.49 4.79
CA PRO A 200 -9.83 16.25 4.99
C PRO A 200 -10.23 15.62 3.65
N VAL A 201 -10.18 14.29 3.58
CA VAL A 201 -10.42 13.58 2.32
C VAL A 201 -11.82 13.83 1.74
N SER A 202 -12.82 14.07 2.59
CA SER A 202 -14.19 14.41 2.20
C SER A 202 -14.31 15.79 1.54
N GLU A 203 -13.33 16.68 1.72
CA GLU A 203 -13.31 18.04 1.15
C GLU A 203 -12.50 18.13 -0.14
N LEU A 204 -11.78 17.07 -0.52
CA LEU A 204 -10.99 17.04 -1.75
C LEU A 204 -11.88 17.27 -2.99
N SER A 205 -11.43 18.13 -3.90
CA SER A 205 -12.16 18.47 -5.12
C SER A 205 -11.30 18.53 -6.37
N VAL A 206 -9.98 18.64 -6.19
CA VAL A 206 -9.00 18.69 -7.26
C VAL A 206 -7.89 17.69 -6.94
N ILE A 207 -7.55 16.86 -7.90
CA ILE A 207 -6.47 15.90 -7.72
C ILE A 207 -5.12 16.62 -7.73
N SER A 208 -4.22 16.24 -6.82
CA SER A 208 -2.91 16.88 -6.71
C SER A 208 -1.86 15.91 -6.16
N GLY A 209 -0.61 16.33 -6.20
CA GLY A 209 0.50 15.59 -5.63
C GLY A 209 0.89 14.35 -6.42
N HIS A 210 1.45 13.37 -5.74
CA HIS A 210 1.94 12.14 -6.35
C HIS A 210 0.79 11.27 -6.86
N ALA A 211 0.87 10.83 -8.13
CA ALA A 211 -0.26 10.21 -8.80
C ALA A 211 -0.62 8.83 -8.25
N VAL A 212 0.36 7.99 -7.94
CA VAL A 212 0.11 6.65 -7.40
C VAL A 212 -0.59 6.74 -6.04
N ARG A 213 -0.07 7.58 -5.15
CA ARG A 213 -0.65 7.84 -3.82
C ARG A 213 -2.12 8.26 -3.93
N SER A 214 -2.43 9.23 -4.80
CA SER A 214 -3.81 9.67 -5.04
C SER A 214 -4.73 8.54 -5.50
N MET A 215 -4.29 7.73 -6.45
CA MET A 215 -5.11 6.63 -6.98
C MET A 215 -5.40 5.56 -5.91
N TYR A 216 -4.42 5.23 -5.09
CA TYR A 216 -4.59 4.28 -3.99
C TYR A 216 -5.50 4.85 -2.89
N LEU A 217 -5.32 6.13 -2.52
CA LEU A 217 -6.21 6.82 -1.57
C LEU A 217 -7.67 6.76 -2.02
N PHE A 218 -7.95 7.13 -3.28
CA PHE A 218 -9.32 7.15 -3.79
C PHE A 218 -9.91 5.75 -3.92
N THR A 219 -9.09 4.75 -4.18
CA THR A 219 -9.51 3.35 -4.12
C THR A 219 -9.94 2.96 -2.70
N GLY A 220 -9.13 3.29 -1.68
CA GLY A 220 -9.47 3.05 -0.27
C GLY A 220 -10.72 3.81 0.18
N MET A 221 -10.86 5.07 -0.23
CA MET A 221 -12.08 5.86 0.04
C MET A 221 -13.32 5.21 -0.58
N ALA A 222 -13.23 4.72 -1.83
CA ALA A 222 -14.34 4.04 -2.50
C ALA A 222 -14.72 2.74 -1.79
N ASP A 223 -13.74 1.93 -1.40
CA ASP A 223 -13.96 0.69 -0.66
C ASP A 223 -14.65 0.94 0.70
N VAL A 224 -14.19 1.94 1.46
CA VAL A 224 -14.81 2.33 2.74
C VAL A 224 -16.22 2.88 2.52
N ALA A 225 -16.41 3.77 1.55
CA ALA A 225 -17.72 4.35 1.25
C ALA A 225 -18.76 3.29 0.88
N ALA A 226 -18.36 2.26 0.14
CA ALA A 226 -19.24 1.17 -0.27
C ALA A 226 -19.74 0.32 0.92
N LEU A 227 -18.97 0.21 1.99
CA LEU A 227 -19.28 -0.64 3.15
C LEU A 227 -19.87 0.13 4.33
N ASP A 228 -19.47 1.40 4.51
CA ASP A 228 -19.93 2.27 5.60
C ASP A 228 -20.99 3.27 5.18
N SER A 229 -21.37 3.31 3.89
CA SER A 229 -22.33 4.28 3.34
C SER A 229 -21.91 5.74 3.59
N THR A 230 -20.63 6.04 3.55
CA THR A 230 -20.06 7.38 3.80
C THR A 230 -20.28 8.28 2.58
N THR A 231 -21.43 8.96 2.52
CA THR A 231 -21.84 9.77 1.36
C THR A 231 -20.87 10.91 1.04
N SER A 232 -20.22 11.52 2.04
CA SER A 232 -19.22 12.57 1.84
C SER A 232 -18.01 12.10 1.03
N TYR A 233 -17.64 10.83 1.16
CA TYR A 233 -16.56 10.24 0.33
C TYR A 233 -17.00 10.05 -1.11
N VAL A 234 -18.24 9.58 -1.32
CA VAL A 234 -18.80 9.46 -2.68
C VAL A 234 -18.83 10.82 -3.39
N GLU A 235 -19.30 11.86 -2.70
CA GLU A 235 -19.33 13.23 -3.24
C GLU A 235 -17.92 13.77 -3.57
N ALA A 236 -16.94 13.48 -2.72
CA ALA A 236 -15.53 13.85 -2.98
C ALA A 236 -14.98 13.08 -4.18
N LEU A 237 -15.20 11.77 -4.23
CA LEU A 237 -14.76 10.91 -5.34
C LEU A 237 -15.38 11.33 -6.68
N ASP A 238 -16.65 11.73 -6.70
CA ASP A 238 -17.30 12.26 -7.92
C ASP A 238 -16.63 13.55 -8.42
N ARG A 239 -16.29 14.47 -7.50
CA ARG A 239 -15.56 15.71 -7.87
C ARG A 239 -14.18 15.38 -8.42
N LEU A 240 -13.42 14.51 -7.74
CA LEU A 240 -12.07 14.09 -8.12
C LEU A 240 -12.06 13.33 -9.45
N TRP A 241 -13.05 12.44 -9.66
CA TRP A 241 -13.23 11.73 -10.92
C TRP A 241 -13.44 12.69 -12.10
N ASN A 242 -14.37 13.64 -11.94
CA ASN A 242 -14.64 14.64 -12.97
C ASN A 242 -13.39 15.50 -13.29
N ASN A 243 -12.61 15.86 -12.27
CA ASN A 243 -11.36 16.59 -12.47
C ASN A 243 -10.30 15.76 -13.22
N VAL A 244 -10.08 14.51 -12.80
CA VAL A 244 -9.12 13.62 -13.46
C VAL A 244 -9.49 13.38 -14.92
N VAL A 245 -10.67 12.87 -15.17
CA VAL A 245 -11.11 12.46 -16.52
C VAL A 245 -11.30 13.67 -17.44
N GLY A 246 -11.76 14.79 -16.89
CA GLY A 246 -11.99 16.01 -17.67
C GLY A 246 -10.77 16.84 -18.01
N ALA A 247 -9.73 16.82 -17.15
CA ALA A 247 -8.64 17.79 -17.25
C ALA A 247 -7.23 17.24 -17.05
N ARG A 248 -7.02 16.06 -16.44
CA ARG A 248 -5.71 15.58 -15.98
C ARG A 248 -5.34 14.16 -16.43
N MET A 249 -6.10 13.60 -17.34
CA MET A 249 -5.86 12.28 -17.92
C MET A 249 -5.51 12.40 -19.40
N TYR A 250 -4.48 11.68 -19.84
CA TYR A 250 -4.12 11.57 -21.25
C TYR A 250 -5.14 10.72 -22.00
N VAL A 251 -5.25 10.90 -23.31
CA VAL A 251 -6.12 10.10 -24.18
C VAL A 251 -5.79 8.60 -24.15
N THR A 252 -4.61 8.23 -23.68
CA THR A 252 -4.17 6.84 -23.47
C THR A 252 -4.65 6.26 -22.14
N GLY A 253 -5.29 7.05 -21.29
CA GLY A 253 -5.65 6.69 -19.92
C GLY A 253 -4.52 6.88 -18.88
N GLY A 254 -3.35 7.34 -19.30
CA GLY A 254 -2.25 7.67 -18.40
C GLY A 254 -2.55 8.89 -17.55
N VAL A 255 -2.07 8.92 -16.31
CA VAL A 255 -2.21 10.01 -15.34
C VAL A 255 -0.88 10.37 -14.71
N GLY A 256 -0.76 11.60 -14.16
CA GLY A 256 0.48 12.09 -13.57
C GLY A 256 1.48 12.56 -14.61
N SER A 257 1.33 13.80 -15.10
CA SER A 257 2.12 14.35 -16.20
C SER A 257 3.56 14.70 -15.82
N SER A 258 3.84 14.99 -14.55
CA SER A 258 5.10 15.58 -14.10
C SER A 258 6.05 14.55 -13.49
N ARG A 259 7.31 14.59 -13.96
CA ARG A 259 8.41 13.84 -13.36
C ARG A 259 8.89 14.41 -12.02
N HIS A 260 8.72 15.72 -11.79
CA HIS A 260 9.31 16.38 -10.62
C HIS A 260 8.67 15.95 -9.30
N ASN A 261 7.34 15.67 -9.33
CA ASN A 261 6.59 15.19 -8.19
C ASN A 261 5.94 13.82 -8.44
N GLU A 262 6.33 13.16 -9.53
CA GLU A 262 5.75 11.88 -9.97
C GLU A 262 4.21 11.94 -10.00
N GLY A 263 3.65 13.08 -10.41
CA GLY A 263 2.25 13.37 -10.14
C GLY A 263 1.59 14.40 -11.03
N PHE A 264 0.59 15.02 -10.44
CA PHE A 264 -0.29 15.98 -11.12
C PHE A 264 0.27 17.39 -11.07
N THR A 265 -0.03 18.15 -12.14
CA THR A 265 0.20 19.58 -12.30
C THR A 265 -1.14 20.30 -12.48
N GLU A 266 -1.16 21.43 -13.16
CA GLU A 266 -2.39 22.19 -13.45
C GLU A 266 -3.31 21.46 -14.45
N ASP A 267 -4.57 21.89 -14.51
CA ASP A 267 -5.56 21.39 -15.46
C ASP A 267 -5.05 21.58 -16.91
N TYR A 268 -5.22 20.55 -17.72
CA TYR A 268 -4.78 20.51 -19.13
C TYR A 268 -3.28 20.59 -19.38
N ASP A 269 -2.44 20.56 -18.35
CA ASP A 269 -1.00 20.43 -18.49
C ASP A 269 -0.62 18.97 -18.76
N LEU A 270 -0.76 18.56 -20.02
CA LEU A 270 -0.58 17.21 -20.51
C LEU A 270 0.46 17.15 -21.65
N PRO A 271 1.74 17.47 -21.37
CA PRO A 271 2.79 17.50 -22.39
C PRO A 271 3.06 16.10 -22.95
N ASN A 272 3.02 15.96 -24.28
CA ASN A 272 3.26 14.66 -24.92
C ASN A 272 4.71 14.19 -24.85
N LYS A 273 5.66 15.11 -24.91
CA LYS A 273 7.11 14.79 -24.98
C LYS A 273 7.68 14.42 -23.62
N GLU A 274 7.17 15.03 -22.56
CA GLU A 274 7.73 14.93 -21.21
C GLU A 274 6.76 14.29 -20.22
N ALA A 275 5.74 13.60 -20.74
CA ALA A 275 4.78 12.86 -19.93
C ALA A 275 5.49 11.82 -19.05
N TYR A 276 5.33 11.92 -17.74
CA TYR A 276 5.85 10.92 -16.81
C TYR A 276 4.98 9.65 -16.84
N CYS A 277 3.69 9.79 -16.57
CA CYS A 277 2.66 8.73 -16.72
C CYS A 277 3.13 7.36 -16.22
N GLU A 278 3.49 7.28 -14.96
CA GLU A 278 3.99 6.05 -14.34
C GLU A 278 2.98 4.91 -14.48
N THR A 279 3.48 3.72 -14.79
CA THR A 279 2.64 2.49 -14.88
C THR A 279 1.90 2.20 -13.59
N CYS A 280 2.51 2.46 -12.42
CA CYS A 280 1.89 2.28 -11.11
C CYS A 280 0.64 3.16 -10.95
N ALA A 281 0.68 4.41 -11.43
CA ALA A 281 -0.47 5.31 -11.41
C ALA A 281 -1.61 4.78 -12.30
N SER A 282 -1.28 4.21 -13.45
CA SER A 282 -2.27 3.59 -14.33
C SER A 282 -2.89 2.32 -13.70
N VAL A 283 -2.11 1.52 -12.98
CA VAL A 283 -2.62 0.38 -12.19
C VAL A 283 -3.57 0.88 -11.09
N GLY A 284 -3.17 1.89 -10.33
CA GLY A 284 -4.04 2.50 -9.31
C GLY A 284 -5.33 3.06 -9.89
N MET A 285 -5.27 3.69 -11.10
CA MET A 285 -6.46 4.15 -11.82
C MET A 285 -7.40 2.98 -12.20
N VAL A 286 -6.85 1.82 -12.57
CA VAL A 286 -7.67 0.61 -12.81
C VAL A 286 -8.35 0.16 -11.52
N PHE A 287 -7.65 0.18 -10.38
CA PHE A 287 -8.24 -0.16 -9.09
C PHE A 287 -9.42 0.77 -8.74
N TRP A 288 -9.23 2.07 -8.86
CA TRP A 288 -10.30 3.04 -8.60
C TRP A 288 -11.47 2.89 -9.57
N ASN A 289 -11.21 2.68 -10.87
CA ASN A 289 -12.26 2.44 -11.87
C ASN A 289 -13.11 1.20 -11.58
N GLN A 290 -12.54 0.20 -10.96
CA GLN A 290 -13.25 -1.05 -10.66
C GLN A 290 -14.22 -0.92 -9.48
N ARG A 291 -14.00 0.05 -8.59
CA ARG A 291 -14.86 0.33 -7.43
C ARG A 291 -16.04 1.21 -7.83
#